data_6458c710eef81dfd2fdd322a6df7d671
#
_entry.id   6458c710eef81dfd2fdd322a6df7d671
#
_cell.length_a   1.000
_cell.length_b   1.000
_cell.length_c   1.000
_cell.angle_alpha   90.00
_cell.angle_beta   90.00
_cell.angle_gamma   90.00
#
_symmetry.space_group_name_H-M   'P 1'
#
loop_
_entity.id
_entity.type
_entity.pdbx_description
1 polymer ?
#
loop_
_entity_poly.entity_id
_entity_poly.type
_entity_poly.pdbx_seq_one_letter_code
_entity_poly.pdbx_strand_id
1 'polypeptide(L)'
;MKIKKVSVVDQVSEALKDNILNHTWEPGDKLPSGDLADTFGVNRLSVRMALQKLNTLGLLETRVGDGTYVRKFSMAPYMNEIADIYMDEKHLNDVRELRNLLEGEAMRIAVSSSTEEEREELRQCYEQYEEKRSQLKEDVDNERLMDELAEADFEFHHQVIRMSHNDLYIDIYLMTKKAIVSHIRELLESRIRKEIL
;
A
#
# COMPACT_ATOMS: atom_id res chain seq x y z
N MET A 1 30.67 -18.56 -23.26
CA MET A 1 29.97 -17.87 -22.18
C MET A 1 30.20 -16.36 -22.35
N LYS A 2 29.15 -15.57 -22.70
CA LYS A 2 29.31 -14.10 -22.83
C LYS A 2 29.16 -13.47 -21.46
N ILE A 3 30.21 -12.85 -20.95
CA ILE A 3 30.16 -12.08 -19.70
C ILE A 3 29.27 -10.83 -19.97
N LYS A 4 28.17 -10.70 -19.27
CA LYS A 4 27.26 -9.52 -19.34
C LYS A 4 27.99 -8.36 -18.66
N LYS A 5 28.38 -7.33 -19.43
CA LYS A 5 28.96 -6.10 -18.87
C LYS A 5 27.86 -5.37 -18.12
N VAL A 6 27.96 -5.28 -16.79
CA VAL A 6 27.01 -4.54 -15.96
C VAL A 6 27.17 -3.05 -16.26
N SER A 7 26.10 -2.34 -16.51
CA SER A 7 26.18 -0.90 -16.82
C SER A 7 26.59 -0.10 -15.57
N VAL A 8 27.26 1.03 -15.76
CA VAL A 8 27.60 1.95 -14.66
C VAL A 8 26.34 2.38 -13.89
N VAL A 9 25.23 2.61 -14.60
CA VAL A 9 23.95 2.96 -14.00
C VAL A 9 23.45 1.84 -13.06
N ASP A 10 23.56 0.58 -13.48
CA ASP A 10 23.13 -0.55 -12.64
C ASP A 10 24.03 -0.69 -11.41
N GLN A 11 25.35 -0.53 -11.56
CA GLN A 11 26.28 -0.59 -10.43
C GLN A 11 25.99 0.51 -9.41
N VAL A 12 25.75 1.75 -9.85
CA VAL A 12 25.37 2.87 -8.99
C VAL A 12 24.00 2.63 -8.35
N SER A 13 23.03 2.10 -9.10
CA SER A 13 21.69 1.78 -8.55
C SER A 13 21.77 0.74 -7.43
N GLU A 14 22.56 -0.32 -7.61
CA GLU A 14 22.73 -1.34 -6.55
C GLU A 14 23.46 -0.77 -5.34
N ALA A 15 24.53 0.01 -5.53
CA ALA A 15 25.23 0.65 -4.42
C ALA A 15 24.33 1.62 -3.63
N LEU A 16 23.51 2.41 -4.32
CA LEU A 16 22.51 3.29 -3.67
C LEU A 16 21.47 2.48 -2.89
N LYS A 17 20.95 1.41 -3.50
CA LYS A 17 19.99 0.52 -2.86
C LYS A 17 20.57 -0.15 -1.61
N ASP A 18 21.79 -0.65 -1.67
CA ASP A 18 22.46 -1.26 -0.53
C ASP A 18 22.62 -0.28 0.63
N ASN A 19 22.97 0.98 0.35
CA ASN A 19 23.09 2.01 1.38
C ASN A 19 21.73 2.33 2.04
N ILE A 20 20.61 2.32 1.29
CA ILE A 20 19.27 2.49 1.84
C ILE A 20 18.90 1.27 2.70
N LEU A 21 19.12 0.04 2.20
CA LEU A 21 18.77 -1.19 2.93
C LEU A 21 19.62 -1.39 4.20
N ASN A 22 20.86 -0.90 4.20
CA ASN A 22 21.76 -0.94 5.35
C ASN A 22 21.58 0.26 6.29
N HIS A 23 20.53 1.07 6.10
CA HIS A 23 20.25 2.27 6.91
C HIS A 23 21.40 3.29 6.96
N THR A 24 22.25 3.34 5.92
CA THR A 24 23.24 4.43 5.75
C THR A 24 22.53 5.73 5.41
N TRP A 25 21.42 5.64 4.70
CA TRP A 25 20.47 6.73 4.44
C TRP A 25 19.08 6.33 4.92
N GLU A 26 18.47 7.23 5.66
CA GLU A 26 17.14 7.04 6.25
C GLU A 26 16.04 7.75 5.42
N PRO A 27 14.78 7.34 5.54
CA PRO A 27 13.66 8.06 4.91
C PRO A 27 13.66 9.54 5.26
N GLY A 28 13.66 10.39 4.24
CA GLY A 28 13.76 11.84 4.33
C GLY A 28 15.14 12.40 4.02
N ASP A 29 16.18 11.59 3.92
CA ASP A 29 17.50 12.02 3.55
C ASP A 29 17.55 12.48 2.09
N LYS A 30 18.19 13.64 1.85
CA LYS A 30 18.41 14.19 0.53
C LYS A 30 19.63 13.56 -0.14
N LEU A 31 19.48 13.14 -1.40
CA LEU A 31 20.52 12.51 -2.21
C LEU A 31 20.96 13.42 -3.37
N PRO A 32 21.91 14.38 -3.14
CA PRO A 32 22.35 15.29 -4.17
C PRO A 32 23.15 14.55 -5.25
N SER A 33 22.71 14.62 -6.50
CA SER A 33 23.37 13.91 -7.61
C SER A 33 24.80 14.35 -7.89
N GLY A 34 25.19 15.56 -7.46
CA GLY A 34 26.56 16.06 -7.55
C GLY A 34 27.49 15.29 -6.62
N ASP A 35 27.16 15.28 -5.34
CA ASP A 35 27.94 14.64 -4.28
C ASP A 35 28.07 13.14 -4.50
N LEU A 36 26.98 12.51 -4.95
CA LEU A 36 27.00 11.09 -5.31
C LEU A 36 27.89 10.80 -6.54
N ALA A 37 27.94 11.72 -7.53
CA ALA A 37 28.82 11.56 -8.68
C ALA A 37 30.30 11.59 -8.26
N ASP A 38 30.64 12.50 -7.35
CA ASP A 38 31.98 12.63 -6.80
C ASP A 38 32.33 11.41 -5.93
N THR A 39 31.39 10.93 -5.08
CA THR A 39 31.56 9.76 -4.22
C THR A 39 31.79 8.45 -5.00
N PHE A 40 30.99 8.22 -6.05
CA PHE A 40 31.09 7.00 -6.87
C PHE A 40 32.13 7.11 -8.02
N GLY A 41 32.73 8.28 -8.24
CA GLY A 41 33.70 8.51 -9.32
C GLY A 41 33.08 8.35 -10.72
N VAL A 42 31.80 8.72 -10.89
CA VAL A 42 31.05 8.58 -12.15
C VAL A 42 30.48 9.92 -12.61
N ASN A 43 30.01 10.00 -13.85
CA ASN A 43 29.37 11.22 -14.33
C ASN A 43 27.98 11.42 -13.71
N ARG A 44 27.54 12.68 -13.58
CA ARG A 44 26.24 13.05 -13.00
C ARG A 44 25.03 12.49 -13.75
N LEU A 45 25.17 12.22 -15.07
CA LEU A 45 24.08 11.64 -15.84
C LEU A 45 23.81 10.19 -15.39
N SER A 46 24.87 9.39 -15.19
CA SER A 46 24.73 8.00 -14.70
C SER A 46 24.08 7.97 -13.32
N VAL A 47 24.44 8.90 -12.41
CA VAL A 47 23.80 9.01 -11.10
C VAL A 47 22.31 9.38 -11.24
N ARG A 48 21.97 10.37 -12.07
CA ARG A 48 20.57 10.76 -12.29
C ARG A 48 19.74 9.60 -12.82
N MET A 49 20.27 8.82 -13.75
CA MET A 49 19.59 7.63 -14.28
C MET A 49 19.41 6.56 -13.19
N ALA A 50 20.41 6.37 -12.33
CA ALA A 50 20.31 5.45 -11.20
C ALA A 50 19.27 5.91 -10.17
N LEU A 51 19.26 7.19 -9.81
CA LEU A 51 18.25 7.80 -8.93
C LEU A 51 16.85 7.66 -9.53
N GLN A 52 16.68 7.92 -10.84
CA GLN A 52 15.41 7.75 -11.52
C GLN A 52 14.94 6.28 -11.49
N LYS A 53 15.83 5.32 -11.68
CA LYS A 53 15.53 3.89 -11.57
C LYS A 53 15.02 3.53 -10.17
N LEU A 54 15.69 4.02 -9.11
CA LEU A 54 15.26 3.79 -7.73
C LEU A 54 13.97 4.56 -7.38
N ASN A 55 13.74 5.72 -7.98
CA ASN A 55 12.47 6.45 -7.88
C ASN A 55 11.31 5.64 -8.48
N THR A 56 11.52 5.02 -9.65
CA THR A 56 10.54 4.10 -10.27
C THR A 56 10.27 2.88 -9.40
N LEU A 57 11.25 2.42 -8.62
CA LEU A 57 11.09 1.32 -7.65
C LEU A 57 10.51 1.78 -6.30
N GLY A 58 10.17 3.07 -6.12
CA GLY A 58 9.57 3.62 -4.91
C GLY A 58 10.49 3.75 -3.71
N LEU A 59 11.79 3.51 -3.89
CA LEU A 59 12.80 3.71 -2.85
C LEU A 59 13.15 5.19 -2.67
N LEU A 60 12.93 5.99 -3.70
CA LEU A 60 13.20 7.42 -3.71
C LEU A 60 11.96 8.22 -4.16
N GLU A 61 11.93 9.49 -3.81
CA GLU A 61 11.02 10.48 -4.39
C GLU A 61 11.79 11.68 -4.92
N THR A 62 11.37 12.19 -6.09
CA THR A 62 11.96 13.41 -6.66
C THR A 62 10.97 14.55 -6.52
N ARG A 63 11.37 15.61 -5.80
CA ARG A 63 10.63 16.86 -5.64
C ARG A 63 11.13 17.86 -6.67
N VAL A 64 10.24 18.33 -7.52
CA VAL A 64 10.58 19.25 -8.61
C VAL A 64 11.17 20.54 -8.04
N GLY A 65 12.35 20.93 -8.54
CA GLY A 65 13.06 22.13 -8.11
C GLY A 65 13.82 22.00 -6.77
N ASP A 66 13.69 20.87 -6.06
CA ASP A 66 14.32 20.70 -4.76
C ASP A 66 15.36 19.57 -4.75
N GLY A 67 14.99 18.35 -5.18
CA GLY A 67 15.95 17.23 -5.24
C GLY A 67 15.31 15.88 -5.13
N THR A 68 16.14 14.85 -4.88
CA THR A 68 15.74 13.47 -4.68
C THR A 68 15.97 13.07 -3.22
N TYR A 69 15.00 12.38 -2.63
CA TYR A 69 14.98 12.00 -1.23
C TYR A 69 14.73 10.51 -1.07
N VAL A 70 15.26 9.92 0.00
CA VAL A 70 14.91 8.56 0.41
C VAL A 70 13.45 8.55 0.88
N ARG A 71 12.68 7.56 0.40
CA ARG A 71 11.27 7.40 0.75
C ARG A 71 11.10 6.24 1.72
N LYS A 72 10.14 6.33 2.66
CA LYS A 72 9.64 5.13 3.33
C LYS A 72 9.03 4.23 2.26
N PHE A 73 9.61 3.05 2.07
CA PHE A 73 9.17 2.12 1.03
C PHE A 73 7.72 1.69 1.29
N SER A 74 6.91 1.67 0.24
CA SER A 74 5.58 1.08 0.22
C SER A 74 5.32 0.51 -1.17
N MET A 75 4.79 -0.68 -1.24
CA MET A 75 4.38 -1.32 -2.50
C MET A 75 3.02 -0.83 -2.99
N ALA A 76 2.21 -0.22 -2.13
CA ALA A 76 0.83 0.14 -2.43
C ALA A 76 0.62 0.94 -3.74
N PRO A 77 1.44 1.97 -4.08
CA PRO A 77 1.26 2.71 -5.32
C PRO A 77 1.40 1.86 -6.59
N TYR A 78 2.31 0.87 -6.58
CA TYR A 78 2.56 0.01 -7.74
C TYR A 78 1.48 -1.04 -7.92
N MET A 79 0.97 -1.54 -6.82
CA MET A 79 -0.07 -2.56 -6.84
C MET A 79 -1.42 -1.98 -7.26
N ASN A 80 -1.69 -0.72 -6.97
CA ASN A 80 -2.89 -0.03 -7.47
C ASN A 80 -2.94 0.02 -9.00
N GLU A 81 -1.78 0.17 -9.68
CA GLU A 81 -1.70 0.16 -11.14
C GLU A 81 -1.97 -1.22 -11.76
N ILE A 82 -1.64 -2.30 -11.04
CA ILE A 82 -1.86 -3.68 -11.52
C ILE A 82 -3.06 -4.36 -10.86
N ALA A 83 -3.74 -3.68 -9.93
CA ALA A 83 -4.89 -4.23 -9.21
C ALA A 83 -6.00 -4.71 -10.15
N ASP A 84 -6.16 -4.08 -11.33
CA ASP A 84 -7.15 -4.48 -12.34
C ASP A 84 -6.97 -5.93 -12.82
N ILE A 85 -5.76 -6.49 -12.72
CA ILE A 85 -5.48 -7.89 -13.07
C ILE A 85 -6.20 -8.85 -12.09
N TYR A 86 -6.44 -8.41 -10.85
CA TYR A 86 -7.06 -9.21 -9.78
C TYR A 86 -8.55 -8.92 -9.59
N MET A 87 -9.19 -8.24 -10.56
CA MET A 87 -10.60 -7.85 -10.50
C MET A 87 -11.55 -8.84 -11.18
N ASP A 88 -11.07 -9.96 -11.73
CA ASP A 88 -11.93 -11.00 -12.29
C ASP A 88 -12.46 -11.94 -11.19
N GLU A 89 -13.59 -12.63 -11.47
CA GLU A 89 -14.24 -13.54 -10.50
C GLU A 89 -13.29 -14.60 -9.92
N LYS A 90 -12.33 -15.08 -10.70
CA LYS A 90 -11.35 -16.07 -10.26
C LYS A 90 -10.46 -15.51 -9.16
N HIS A 91 -9.90 -14.34 -9.38
CA HIS A 91 -8.97 -13.71 -8.44
C HIS A 91 -9.68 -13.10 -7.22
N LEU A 92 -10.96 -12.76 -7.31
CA LEU A 92 -11.74 -12.28 -6.15
C LEU A 92 -11.80 -13.34 -5.03
N ASN A 93 -11.87 -14.62 -5.36
CA ASN A 93 -11.80 -15.69 -4.35
C ASN A 93 -10.41 -15.75 -3.70
N ASP A 94 -9.33 -15.61 -4.48
CA ASP A 94 -7.95 -15.61 -3.97
C ASP A 94 -7.73 -14.40 -3.04
N VAL A 95 -8.24 -13.22 -3.42
CA VAL A 95 -8.20 -11.99 -2.58
C VAL A 95 -8.97 -12.20 -1.28
N ARG A 96 -10.15 -12.84 -1.32
CA ARG A 96 -10.94 -13.15 -0.11
C ARG A 96 -10.20 -14.11 0.84
N GLU A 97 -9.55 -15.13 0.30
CA GLU A 97 -8.76 -16.07 1.12
C GLU A 97 -7.57 -15.36 1.77
N LEU A 98 -6.85 -14.52 1.02
CA LEU A 98 -5.77 -13.70 1.55
C LEU A 98 -6.27 -12.74 2.63
N ARG A 99 -7.39 -12.06 2.40
CA ARG A 99 -8.05 -11.17 3.35
C ARG A 99 -8.33 -11.89 4.67
N ASN A 100 -9.01 -13.05 4.60
CA ASN A 100 -9.35 -13.84 5.77
C ASN A 100 -8.11 -14.27 6.58
N LEU A 101 -7.04 -14.66 5.88
CA LEU A 101 -5.77 -15.04 6.50
C LEU A 101 -5.13 -13.85 7.24
N LEU A 102 -5.01 -12.70 6.57
CA LEU A 102 -4.37 -11.51 7.15
C LEU A 102 -5.19 -10.93 8.31
N GLU A 103 -6.51 -10.78 8.12
CA GLU A 103 -7.40 -10.21 9.16
C GLU A 103 -7.45 -11.12 10.39
N GLY A 104 -7.54 -12.43 10.20
CA GLY A 104 -7.56 -13.39 11.30
C GLY A 104 -6.29 -13.36 12.12
N GLU A 105 -5.12 -13.33 11.49
CA GLU A 105 -3.85 -13.27 12.20
C GLU A 105 -3.59 -11.89 12.81
N ALA A 106 -3.92 -10.81 12.10
CA ALA A 106 -3.81 -9.45 12.63
C ALA A 106 -4.69 -9.25 13.88
N MET A 107 -5.92 -9.76 13.86
CA MET A 107 -6.81 -9.72 15.02
C MET A 107 -6.22 -10.47 16.21
N ARG A 108 -5.66 -11.66 15.98
CA ARG A 108 -5.01 -12.44 17.03
C ARG A 108 -3.85 -11.67 17.68
N ILE A 109 -3.04 -10.97 16.88
CA ILE A 109 -1.94 -10.13 17.37
C ILE A 109 -2.51 -8.91 18.10
N ALA A 110 -3.47 -8.20 17.49
CA ALA A 110 -4.05 -6.96 18.03
C ALA A 110 -4.65 -7.15 19.42
N VAL A 111 -5.28 -8.28 19.70
CA VAL A 111 -5.84 -8.59 21.04
C VAL A 111 -4.79 -8.49 22.16
N SER A 112 -3.52 -8.81 21.86
CA SER A 112 -2.46 -8.81 22.84
C SER A 112 -1.52 -7.60 22.81
N SER A 113 -1.49 -6.86 21.67
CA SER A 113 -0.49 -5.82 21.43
C SER A 113 -1.06 -4.41 21.23
N SER A 114 -2.38 -4.27 21.03
CA SER A 114 -2.98 -2.97 20.77
C SER A 114 -2.94 -2.02 21.96
N THR A 115 -2.73 -0.74 21.67
CA THR A 115 -2.84 0.35 22.65
C THR A 115 -4.31 0.78 22.85
N GLU A 116 -4.56 1.62 23.87
CA GLU A 116 -5.91 2.18 24.07
C GLU A 116 -6.29 3.15 22.96
N GLU A 117 -5.33 3.93 22.48
CA GLU A 117 -5.50 4.86 21.35
C GLU A 117 -5.91 4.11 20.08
N GLU A 118 -5.25 3.00 19.76
CA GLU A 118 -5.58 2.19 18.59
C GLU A 118 -6.96 1.53 18.69
N ARG A 119 -7.37 1.13 19.90
CA ARG A 119 -8.72 0.62 20.14
C ARG A 119 -9.79 1.70 19.97
N GLU A 120 -9.48 2.94 20.36
CA GLU A 120 -10.36 4.07 20.13
C GLU A 120 -10.46 4.42 18.65
N GLU A 121 -9.35 4.41 17.91
CA GLU A 121 -9.37 4.56 16.44
C GLU A 121 -10.22 3.47 15.77
N LEU A 122 -10.11 2.22 16.20
CA LEU A 122 -10.93 1.12 15.70
C LEU A 122 -12.43 1.35 15.99
N ARG A 123 -12.78 1.87 17.17
CA ARG A 123 -14.16 2.24 17.50
C ARG A 123 -14.70 3.32 16.57
N GLN A 124 -13.90 4.34 16.30
CA GLN A 124 -14.29 5.41 15.36
C GLN A 124 -14.51 4.87 13.94
N CYS A 125 -13.65 3.97 13.46
CA CYS A 125 -13.88 3.29 12.17
C CYS A 125 -15.19 2.49 12.17
N TYR A 126 -15.51 1.79 13.26
CA TYR A 126 -16.77 1.06 13.40
C TYR A 126 -17.99 1.99 13.42
N GLU A 127 -17.92 3.11 14.13
CA GLU A 127 -19.00 4.12 14.18
C GLU A 127 -19.25 4.72 12.79
N GLN A 128 -18.21 5.01 12.03
CA GLN A 128 -18.31 5.48 10.64
C GLN A 128 -18.97 4.42 9.74
N TYR A 129 -18.58 3.16 9.87
CA TYR A 129 -19.20 2.05 9.15
C TYR A 129 -20.70 1.94 9.48
N GLU A 130 -21.10 1.97 10.75
CA GLU A 130 -22.51 1.88 11.17
C GLU A 130 -23.33 3.10 10.71
N GLU A 131 -22.75 4.28 10.69
CA GLU A 131 -23.38 5.48 10.14
C GLU A 131 -23.69 5.29 8.64
N LYS A 132 -22.70 4.88 7.84
CA LYS A 132 -22.88 4.65 6.40
C LYS A 132 -23.88 3.52 6.13
N ARG A 133 -23.82 2.47 6.92
CA ARG A 133 -24.79 1.36 6.86
C ARG A 133 -26.23 1.82 7.15
N SER A 134 -26.41 2.69 8.13
CA SER A 134 -27.72 3.26 8.45
C SER A 134 -28.26 4.16 7.34
N GLN A 135 -27.39 5.00 6.76
CA GLN A 135 -27.75 5.85 5.62
C GLN A 135 -28.15 5.02 4.40
N LEU A 136 -27.42 3.95 4.09
CA LEU A 136 -27.75 3.07 2.96
C LEU A 136 -29.06 2.32 3.16
N LYS A 137 -29.43 1.96 4.39
CA LYS A 137 -30.75 1.35 4.68
C LYS A 137 -31.93 2.26 4.38
N GLU A 138 -31.74 3.57 4.47
CA GLU A 138 -32.76 4.57 4.15
C GLU A 138 -32.86 4.85 2.65
N ASP A 139 -31.77 4.62 1.90
CA ASP A 139 -31.70 4.85 0.46
C ASP A 139 -30.85 3.73 -0.20
N VAL A 140 -31.44 2.54 -0.34
CA VAL A 140 -30.77 1.29 -0.73
C VAL A 140 -30.24 1.29 -2.17
N ASP A 141 -30.76 2.15 -3.04
CA ASP A 141 -30.36 2.26 -4.43
C ASP A 141 -29.26 3.34 -4.65
N ASN A 142 -28.76 3.94 -3.58
CA ASN A 142 -27.78 5.00 -3.65
C ASN A 142 -26.37 4.43 -3.85
N GLU A 143 -25.94 4.44 -5.10
CA GLU A 143 -24.61 3.96 -5.54
C GLU A 143 -23.47 4.61 -4.75
N ARG A 144 -23.56 5.89 -4.46
CA ARG A 144 -22.54 6.61 -3.70
C ARG A 144 -22.47 6.12 -2.24
N LEU A 145 -23.60 5.86 -1.60
CA LEU A 145 -23.62 5.32 -0.24
C LEU A 145 -23.09 3.88 -0.20
N MET A 146 -23.31 3.09 -1.25
CA MET A 146 -22.71 1.76 -1.38
C MET A 146 -21.17 1.84 -1.45
N ASP A 147 -20.65 2.76 -2.27
CA ASP A 147 -19.21 2.98 -2.36
C ASP A 147 -18.62 3.45 -1.00
N GLU A 148 -19.28 4.41 -0.36
CA GLU A 148 -18.86 4.95 0.94
C GLU A 148 -18.91 3.87 2.05
N LEU A 149 -19.90 2.98 2.03
CA LEU A 149 -19.98 1.85 2.96
C LEU A 149 -18.89 0.81 2.70
N ALA A 150 -18.61 0.49 1.44
CA ALA A 150 -17.53 -0.44 1.08
C ALA A 150 -16.15 0.09 1.51
N GLU A 151 -15.91 1.38 1.34
CA GLU A 151 -14.70 2.03 1.83
C GLU A 151 -14.62 2.03 3.37
N ALA A 152 -15.72 2.29 4.07
CA ALA A 152 -15.76 2.27 5.53
C ALA A 152 -15.52 0.86 6.10
N ASP A 153 -16.03 -0.20 5.45
CA ASP A 153 -15.74 -1.59 5.79
C ASP A 153 -14.23 -1.88 5.62
N PHE A 154 -13.66 -1.45 4.50
CA PHE A 154 -12.22 -1.60 4.28
C PHE A 154 -11.39 -0.89 5.35
N GLU A 155 -11.71 0.36 5.70
CA GLU A 155 -10.95 1.13 6.69
C GLU A 155 -11.06 0.53 8.10
N PHE A 156 -12.22 -0.02 8.47
CA PHE A 156 -12.38 -0.77 9.73
C PHE A 156 -11.42 -1.97 9.79
N HIS A 157 -11.39 -2.80 8.76
CA HIS A 157 -10.51 -3.96 8.71
C HIS A 157 -9.04 -3.57 8.57
N HIS A 158 -8.73 -2.51 7.83
CA HIS A 158 -7.38 -1.97 7.71
C HIS A 158 -6.84 -1.48 9.06
N GLN A 159 -7.69 -0.88 9.91
CA GLN A 159 -7.28 -0.52 11.28
C GLN A 159 -6.91 -1.75 12.11
N VAL A 160 -7.64 -2.87 11.98
CA VAL A 160 -7.25 -4.14 12.61
C VAL A 160 -5.87 -4.61 12.13
N ILE A 161 -5.60 -4.52 10.81
CA ILE A 161 -4.29 -4.86 10.24
C ILE A 161 -3.19 -3.97 10.83
N ARG A 162 -3.41 -2.65 10.95
CA ARG A 162 -2.46 -1.70 11.54
C ARG A 162 -2.11 -2.06 12.99
N MET A 163 -3.09 -2.49 13.78
CA MET A 163 -2.92 -2.92 15.17
C MET A 163 -2.06 -4.18 15.32
N SER A 164 -1.75 -4.89 14.22
CA SER A 164 -0.77 -5.98 14.22
C SER A 164 0.68 -5.49 14.33
N HIS A 165 0.94 -4.20 14.06
CA HIS A 165 2.27 -3.58 13.97
C HIS A 165 3.22 -4.28 12.97
N ASN A 166 2.66 -5.00 12.00
CA ASN A 166 3.42 -5.68 10.95
C ASN A 166 3.32 -4.89 9.65
N ASP A 167 4.36 -4.11 9.34
CA ASP A 167 4.41 -3.26 8.14
C ASP A 167 4.15 -4.06 6.85
N LEU A 168 4.60 -5.32 6.78
CA LEU A 168 4.37 -6.15 5.60
C LEU A 168 2.88 -6.56 5.46
N TYR A 169 2.19 -6.83 6.57
CA TYR A 169 0.73 -7.08 6.54
C TYR A 169 -0.01 -5.83 6.06
N ILE A 170 0.37 -4.67 6.56
CA ILE A 170 -0.21 -3.38 6.17
C ILE A 170 -0.02 -3.15 4.67
N ASP A 171 1.21 -3.31 4.17
CA ASP A 171 1.53 -3.12 2.76
C ASP A 171 0.74 -4.10 1.86
N ILE A 172 0.72 -5.39 2.18
CA ILE A 172 -0.02 -6.40 1.41
C ILE A 172 -1.52 -6.10 1.41
N TYR A 173 -2.09 -5.70 2.56
CA TYR A 173 -3.51 -5.38 2.65
C TYR A 173 -3.86 -4.15 1.79
N LEU A 174 -3.05 -3.09 1.87
CA LEU A 174 -3.21 -1.89 1.02
C LEU A 174 -3.07 -2.20 -0.47
N MET A 175 -2.17 -3.14 -0.84
CA MET A 175 -2.02 -3.60 -2.22
C MET A 175 -3.32 -4.19 -2.79
N THR A 176 -4.11 -4.83 -1.97
CA THR A 176 -5.36 -5.49 -2.38
C THR A 176 -6.59 -4.62 -2.19
N LYS A 177 -6.46 -3.36 -1.73
CA LYS A 177 -7.56 -2.45 -1.41
C LYS A 177 -8.63 -2.39 -2.51
N LYS A 178 -8.21 -2.12 -3.75
CA LYS A 178 -9.14 -1.98 -4.88
C LYS A 178 -10.00 -3.23 -5.09
N ALA A 179 -9.37 -4.41 -5.03
CA ALA A 179 -10.07 -5.68 -5.19
C ALA A 179 -10.97 -5.99 -3.99
N ILE A 180 -10.52 -5.69 -2.76
CA ILE A 180 -11.33 -5.86 -1.54
C ILE A 180 -12.57 -4.98 -1.58
N VAL A 181 -12.41 -3.68 -1.85
CA VAL A 181 -13.53 -2.71 -1.90
C VAL A 181 -14.55 -3.10 -2.96
N SER A 182 -14.08 -3.50 -4.16
CA SER A 182 -14.96 -3.98 -5.24
C SER A 182 -15.74 -5.22 -4.80
N HIS A 183 -15.08 -6.19 -4.18
CA HIS A 183 -15.74 -7.41 -3.67
C HIS A 183 -16.78 -7.10 -2.57
N ILE A 184 -16.46 -6.21 -1.63
CA ILE A 184 -17.41 -5.77 -0.59
C ILE A 184 -18.63 -5.16 -1.24
N ARG A 185 -18.45 -4.27 -2.24
CA ARG A 185 -19.55 -3.66 -2.98
C ARG A 185 -20.47 -4.70 -3.62
N GLU A 186 -19.92 -5.70 -4.32
CA GLU A 186 -20.69 -6.80 -4.91
C GLU A 186 -21.50 -7.58 -3.85
N LEU A 187 -20.90 -7.83 -2.69
CA LEU A 187 -21.58 -8.50 -1.57
C LEU A 187 -22.74 -7.64 -1.04
N LEU A 188 -22.56 -6.33 -0.90
CA LEU A 188 -23.61 -5.40 -0.48
C LEU A 188 -24.77 -5.40 -1.48
N GLU A 189 -24.50 -5.26 -2.77
CA GLU A 189 -25.51 -5.33 -3.83
C GLU A 189 -26.28 -6.68 -3.78
N SER A 190 -25.56 -7.80 -3.64
CA SER A 190 -26.17 -9.12 -3.56
C SER A 190 -27.08 -9.27 -2.31
N ARG A 191 -26.69 -8.70 -1.17
CA ARG A 191 -27.48 -8.74 0.07
C ARG A 191 -28.73 -7.87 -0.03
N ILE A 192 -28.60 -6.65 -0.54
CA ILE A 192 -29.73 -5.74 -0.77
C ILE A 192 -30.77 -6.39 -1.67
N ARG A 193 -30.33 -6.99 -2.79
CA ARG A 193 -31.25 -7.70 -3.71
C ARG A 193 -31.97 -8.90 -3.06
N LYS A 194 -31.33 -9.57 -2.09
CA LYS A 194 -31.93 -10.71 -1.38
C LYS A 194 -32.87 -10.31 -0.25
N GLU A 195 -32.65 -9.19 0.40
CA GLU A 195 -33.54 -8.68 1.45
C GLU A 195 -34.79 -7.98 0.89
N ILE A 196 -34.76 -7.60 -0.40
CA ILE A 196 -35.90 -7.00 -1.10
C ILE A 196 -36.77 -8.06 -1.81
N LEU A 197 -36.27 -9.29 -1.96
CA LEU A 197 -36.98 -10.42 -2.54
C LEU A 197 -37.46 -11.38 -1.42
#